data_9b97475194105325c5271eb4f31a3152
#
_entry.id   9b97475194105325c5271eb4f31a3152
#
_cell.length_a   1.000
_cell.length_b   1.000
_cell.length_c   1.000
_cell.angle_alpha   90.00
_cell.angle_beta   90.00
_cell.angle_gamma   90.00
#
_symmetry.space_group_name_H-M   'P 1'
#
loop_
_entity.id
_entity.type
_entity.pdbx_description
1 polymer ?
#
loop_
_entity_poly.entity_id
_entity_poly.type
_entity_poly.pdbx_seq_one_letter_code
_entity_poly.pdbx_strand_id
1 'polypeptide(L)'
;MSKRLYLVSKTIMLLVATCWVTGASADGFYIGAGAYRTDISIDDFDDNDYAPAAFIGYQFLDTNLLMLSGEVGYYDFGDYESKGNKAEGSAITVAGVAYLPLGPFFEVYAKAGIASAKIELKDSGDRQDFDGEDGFGGIGVAFDILDTIDIYAEYLAFDTKLNSKMYGVGVRLDF
;
A
#
# COMPACT_ATOMS: atom_id res chain seq x y z
N MET A 1 2.67 26.07 10.85
CA MET A 1 1.92 25.06 10.08
C MET A 1 2.06 23.62 10.59
N SER A 2 2.87 23.32 11.60
CA SER A 2 3.17 21.95 12.06
C SER A 2 2.11 21.28 12.98
N LYS A 3 1.17 22.02 13.56
CA LYS A 3 0.18 21.45 14.51
C LYS A 3 -0.97 20.67 13.85
N ARG A 4 -1.25 20.88 12.58
CA ARG A 4 -2.33 20.17 11.86
C ARG A 4 -1.90 18.77 11.40
N LEU A 5 -0.64 18.57 11.04
CA LEU A 5 -0.11 17.26 10.64
C LEU A 5 -0.09 16.28 11.81
N TYR A 6 0.26 16.75 13.02
CA TYR A 6 0.25 15.94 14.24
C TYR A 6 -1.16 15.47 14.66
N LEU A 7 -2.20 16.23 14.30
CA LEU A 7 -3.57 15.86 14.63
C LEU A 7 -4.09 14.76 13.70
N VAL A 8 -3.77 14.82 12.41
CA VAL A 8 -4.17 13.81 11.42
C VAL A 8 -3.50 12.47 11.71
N SER A 9 -2.21 12.45 12.04
CA SER A 9 -1.49 11.24 12.43
C SER A 9 -2.07 10.57 13.69
N LYS A 10 -2.44 11.35 14.71
CA LYS A 10 -3.07 10.80 15.92
C LYS A 10 -4.50 10.32 15.68
N THR A 11 -5.24 10.92 14.76
CA THR A 11 -6.62 10.51 14.45
C THR A 11 -6.64 9.19 13.67
N ILE A 12 -5.70 8.98 12.75
CA ILE A 12 -5.57 7.72 12.02
C ILE A 12 -5.15 6.59 12.98
N MET A 13 -4.22 6.86 13.90
CA MET A 13 -3.80 5.88 14.90
C MET A 13 -4.92 5.52 15.90
N LEU A 14 -5.84 6.46 16.18
CA LEU A 14 -6.99 6.22 17.04
C LEU A 14 -8.11 5.44 16.34
N LEU A 15 -8.28 5.61 15.02
CA LEU A 15 -9.26 4.87 14.23
C LEU A 15 -8.90 3.37 14.10
N VAL A 16 -7.63 3.06 13.98
CA VAL A 16 -7.13 1.66 13.95
C VAL A 16 -7.38 0.98 15.31
N ALA A 17 -7.25 1.72 16.42
CA ALA A 17 -7.45 1.16 17.76
C ALA A 17 -8.93 0.91 18.13
N THR A 18 -9.89 1.55 17.45
CA THR A 18 -11.33 1.40 17.77
C THR A 18 -12.01 0.27 17.01
N CYS A 19 -11.41 -0.29 15.96
CA CYS A 19 -11.94 -1.48 15.27
C CYS A 19 -11.84 -2.78 16.08
N TRP A 20 -11.18 -2.78 17.21
CA TRP A 20 -10.99 -3.97 18.06
C TRP A 20 -12.17 -4.32 18.99
N VAL A 21 -13.28 -3.60 18.97
CA VAL A 21 -14.31 -3.73 20.02
C VAL A 21 -15.67 -4.25 19.52
N THR A 22 -15.88 -4.45 18.25
CA THR A 22 -17.14 -5.06 17.80
C THR A 22 -16.83 -6.43 17.20
N GLY A 23 -17.09 -7.49 17.96
CA GLY A 23 -17.13 -8.87 17.50
C GLY A 23 -18.27 -9.10 16.49
N ALA A 24 -18.25 -8.41 15.40
CA ALA A 24 -18.92 -8.81 14.18
C ALA A 24 -17.95 -9.76 13.49
N SER A 25 -18.34 -11.02 13.33
CA SER A 25 -17.66 -11.95 12.44
C SER A 25 -17.67 -11.32 11.05
N ALA A 26 -16.55 -10.68 10.72
CA ALA A 26 -16.33 -10.09 9.41
C ALA A 26 -15.57 -11.11 8.56
N ASP A 27 -16.10 -12.34 8.49
CA ASP A 27 -15.51 -13.42 7.73
C ASP A 27 -15.08 -12.94 6.34
N GLY A 28 -13.76 -13.00 6.07
CA GLY A 28 -13.17 -12.62 4.81
C GLY A 28 -12.67 -11.17 4.72
N PHE A 29 -12.86 -10.33 5.73
CA PHE A 29 -12.21 -9.01 5.75
C PHE A 29 -10.79 -9.08 6.28
N TYR A 30 -9.91 -8.29 5.70
CA TYR A 30 -8.55 -8.11 6.21
C TYR A 30 -8.10 -6.66 6.07
N ILE A 31 -7.15 -6.29 6.92
CA ILE A 31 -6.45 -5.01 6.85
C ILE A 31 -4.95 -5.26 6.86
N GLY A 32 -4.20 -4.45 6.13
CA GLY A 32 -2.75 -4.54 6.13
C GLY A 32 -2.08 -3.18 6.18
N ALA A 33 -0.88 -3.17 6.72
CA ALA A 33 -0.02 -2.00 6.72
C ALA A 33 1.44 -2.43 6.56
N GLY A 34 2.22 -1.60 5.88
CA GLY A 34 3.62 -1.92 5.60
C GLY A 34 4.47 -0.69 5.36
N ALA A 35 5.77 -0.96 5.22
CA ALA A 35 6.77 0.01 4.83
C ALA A 35 7.35 -0.41 3.47
N TYR A 36 7.39 0.55 2.55
CA TYR A 36 7.79 0.34 1.16
C TYR A 36 8.97 1.22 0.81
N ARG A 37 9.86 0.68 0.04
CA ARG A 37 10.92 1.44 -0.62
C ARG A 37 10.55 1.60 -2.08
N THR A 38 10.60 2.84 -2.58
CA THR A 38 10.33 3.16 -3.98
C THR A 38 11.63 3.30 -4.73
N ASP A 39 11.78 2.55 -5.83
CA ASP A 39 12.83 2.75 -6.82
C ASP A 39 12.25 3.56 -7.98
N ILE A 40 12.62 4.82 -8.09
CA ILE A 40 12.30 5.67 -9.24
C ILE A 40 13.54 5.74 -10.11
N SER A 41 13.44 5.34 -11.39
CA SER A 41 14.53 5.42 -12.36
C SER A 41 14.73 6.86 -12.85
N ILE A 42 15.19 7.74 -11.98
CA ILE A 42 15.67 9.07 -12.35
C ILE A 42 17.16 9.12 -11.99
N ASP A 43 18.02 9.34 -12.98
CA ASP A 43 19.46 9.51 -12.79
C ASP A 43 19.71 10.58 -11.72
N ASP A 44 20.49 10.25 -10.69
CA ASP A 44 21.01 11.13 -9.63
C ASP A 44 20.18 11.28 -8.34
N PHE A 45 19.23 10.38 -8.00
CA PHE A 45 18.58 10.37 -6.68
C PHE A 45 18.87 9.08 -5.94
N ASP A 46 19.70 9.18 -4.91
CA ASP A 46 20.05 8.08 -4.00
C ASP A 46 19.43 8.37 -2.62
N ASP A 47 18.09 8.36 -2.56
CA ASP A 47 17.38 8.58 -1.30
C ASP A 47 16.62 7.30 -0.91
N ASN A 48 16.95 6.80 0.30
CA ASN A 48 16.46 5.53 0.84
C ASN A 48 15.27 5.76 1.79
N ASP A 49 14.26 6.49 1.37
CA ASP A 49 13.10 6.74 2.22
C ASP A 49 12.10 5.57 2.16
N TYR A 50 11.70 5.14 3.36
CA TYR A 50 10.61 4.18 3.51
C TYR A 50 9.30 4.94 3.58
N ALA A 51 8.39 4.60 2.69
CA ALA A 51 7.06 5.16 2.60
C ALA A 51 6.04 4.20 3.21
N PRO A 52 5.09 4.67 4.03
CA PRO A 52 4.05 3.84 4.59
C PRO A 52 2.98 3.51 3.54
N ALA A 53 2.40 2.31 3.66
CA ALA A 53 1.19 1.95 2.95
C ALA A 53 0.22 1.24 3.88
N ALA A 54 -1.06 1.32 3.54
CA ALA A 54 -2.12 0.61 4.22
C ALA A 54 -3.19 0.18 3.22
N PHE A 55 -3.83 -0.95 3.47
CA PHE A 55 -4.90 -1.46 2.62
C PHE A 55 -5.96 -2.17 3.45
N ILE A 56 -7.16 -2.26 2.87
CA ILE A 56 -8.26 -3.08 3.35
C ILE A 56 -8.73 -3.96 2.20
N GLY A 57 -9.02 -5.21 2.48
CA GLY A 57 -9.49 -6.16 1.50
C GLY A 57 -10.67 -7.00 2.00
N TYR A 58 -11.33 -7.60 1.04
CA TYR A 58 -12.39 -8.57 1.27
C TYR A 58 -12.19 -9.79 0.38
N GLN A 59 -12.08 -10.94 1.01
CA GLN A 59 -11.97 -12.24 0.37
C GLN A 59 -13.35 -12.77 0.05
N PHE A 60 -13.69 -12.85 -1.24
CA PHE A 60 -15.00 -13.29 -1.71
C PHE A 60 -14.98 -14.72 -2.27
N LEU A 61 -13.81 -15.30 -2.44
CA LEU A 61 -13.62 -16.71 -2.78
C LEU A 61 -12.50 -17.27 -1.92
N ASP A 62 -12.81 -18.32 -1.20
CA ASP A 62 -11.86 -19.10 -0.41
C ASP A 62 -11.99 -20.58 -0.76
N THR A 63 -10.95 -21.14 -1.34
CA THR A 63 -10.80 -22.55 -1.62
C THR A 63 -9.40 -23.01 -1.23
N ASN A 64 -9.22 -24.32 -1.00
CA ASN A 64 -7.92 -24.89 -0.65
C ASN A 64 -6.82 -24.70 -1.72
N LEU A 65 -7.17 -24.23 -2.92
CA LEU A 65 -6.25 -24.07 -4.04
C LEU A 65 -6.08 -22.63 -4.49
N LEU A 66 -7.09 -21.79 -4.27
CA LEU A 66 -7.13 -20.41 -4.75
C LEU A 66 -8.05 -19.59 -3.87
N MET A 67 -7.57 -18.44 -3.42
CA MET A 67 -8.38 -17.43 -2.77
C MET A 67 -8.37 -16.17 -3.62
N LEU A 68 -9.54 -15.49 -3.73
CA LEU A 68 -9.67 -14.25 -4.47
C LEU A 68 -10.23 -13.15 -3.58
N SER A 69 -9.60 -11.98 -3.66
CA SER A 69 -9.97 -10.81 -2.88
C SER A 69 -10.08 -9.56 -3.74
N GLY A 70 -10.89 -8.61 -3.29
CA GLY A 70 -10.83 -7.21 -3.70
C GLY A 70 -10.14 -6.37 -2.65
N GLU A 71 -9.31 -5.43 -3.04
CA GLU A 71 -8.50 -4.61 -2.14
C GLU A 71 -8.56 -3.14 -2.53
N VAL A 72 -8.63 -2.27 -1.51
CA VAL A 72 -8.42 -0.83 -1.65
C VAL A 72 -7.22 -0.45 -0.80
N GLY A 73 -6.25 0.22 -1.40
CA GLY A 73 -5.00 0.59 -0.74
C GLY A 73 -4.69 2.07 -0.86
N TYR A 74 -3.87 2.54 0.07
CA TYR A 74 -3.21 3.84 0.05
C TYR A 74 -1.71 3.60 0.17
N TYR A 75 -0.97 4.13 -0.79
CA TYR A 75 0.48 4.04 -0.87
C TYR A 75 1.06 5.45 -0.88
N ASP A 76 1.96 5.73 0.04
CA ASP A 76 2.78 6.93 0.04
C ASP A 76 4.05 6.63 -0.76
N PHE A 77 4.48 7.54 -1.63
CA PHE A 77 5.72 7.37 -2.39
C PHE A 77 6.92 8.06 -1.72
N GLY A 78 6.69 8.71 -0.57
CA GLY A 78 7.70 9.47 0.16
C GLY A 78 7.84 10.92 -0.32
N ASP A 79 8.66 11.66 0.41
CA ASP A 79 8.97 13.06 0.15
C ASP A 79 10.35 13.16 -0.53
N TYR A 80 10.39 13.72 -1.73
CA TYR A 80 11.64 13.96 -2.45
C TYR A 80 12.01 15.43 -2.37
N GLU A 81 13.15 15.75 -1.75
CA GLU A 81 13.72 17.10 -1.74
C GLU A 81 14.95 17.17 -2.65
N SER A 82 14.87 17.95 -3.72
CA SER A 82 16.04 18.28 -4.56
C SER A 82 16.11 19.77 -4.81
N LYS A 83 17.23 20.39 -4.39
CA LYS A 83 17.59 21.79 -4.68
C LYS A 83 16.48 22.84 -4.44
N GLY A 84 15.69 22.65 -3.36
CA GLY A 84 14.61 23.58 -3.00
C GLY A 84 13.23 23.25 -3.57
N ASN A 85 13.10 22.18 -4.33
CA ASN A 85 11.83 21.65 -4.83
C ASN A 85 11.43 20.43 -4.01
N LYS A 86 10.17 20.40 -3.54
CA LYS A 86 9.59 19.26 -2.85
C LYS A 86 8.58 18.59 -3.77
N ALA A 87 8.72 17.27 -3.94
CA ALA A 87 7.73 16.44 -4.58
C ALA A 87 7.16 15.49 -3.54
N GLU A 88 5.87 15.52 -3.33
CA GLU A 88 5.12 14.59 -2.47
C GLU A 88 4.23 13.75 -3.41
N GLY A 89 4.28 12.44 -3.28
CA GLY A 89 3.48 11.55 -4.10
C GLY A 89 2.70 10.55 -3.25
N SER A 90 1.45 10.30 -3.63
CA SER A 90 0.65 9.22 -3.04
C SER A 90 -0.29 8.62 -4.08
N ALA A 91 -0.71 7.38 -3.88
CA ALA A 91 -1.68 6.71 -4.72
C ALA A 91 -2.78 6.04 -3.89
N ILE A 92 -4.02 6.13 -4.39
CA ILE A 92 -5.11 5.27 -3.97
C ILE A 92 -5.26 4.18 -5.03
N THR A 93 -5.36 2.93 -4.59
CA THR A 93 -5.43 1.77 -5.47
C THR A 93 -6.71 0.99 -5.26
N VAL A 94 -7.22 0.38 -6.34
CA VAL A 94 -8.25 -0.66 -6.30
C VAL A 94 -7.72 -1.86 -7.08
N ALA A 95 -7.67 -3.02 -6.45
CA ALA A 95 -7.06 -4.22 -7.02
C ALA A 95 -7.89 -5.47 -6.79
N GLY A 96 -7.73 -6.43 -7.70
CA GLY A 96 -8.00 -7.84 -7.46
C GLY A 96 -6.72 -8.53 -7.00
N VAL A 97 -6.84 -9.42 -6.04
CA VAL A 97 -5.71 -10.21 -5.49
C VAL A 97 -6.06 -11.67 -5.58
N ALA A 98 -5.13 -12.47 -6.09
CA ALA A 98 -5.25 -13.93 -6.14
C ALA A 98 -4.14 -14.54 -5.29
N TYR A 99 -4.53 -15.33 -4.29
CA TYR A 99 -3.63 -16.04 -3.38
C TYR A 99 -3.61 -17.53 -3.72
N LEU A 100 -2.42 -18.10 -3.67
CA LEU A 100 -2.17 -19.54 -3.81
C LEU A 100 -1.54 -20.05 -2.52
N PRO A 101 -2.28 -20.77 -1.66
CA PRO A 101 -1.71 -21.36 -0.45
C PRO A 101 -0.71 -22.46 -0.81
N LEU A 102 0.49 -22.36 -0.28
CA LEU A 102 1.57 -23.35 -0.44
C LEU A 102 1.83 -24.08 0.87
N GLY A 103 0.81 -24.73 1.39
CA GLY A 103 0.83 -25.39 2.68
C GLY A 103 0.13 -24.57 3.78
N PRO A 104 0.33 -24.92 5.05
CA PRO A 104 -0.46 -24.32 6.13
C PRO A 104 0.01 -22.96 6.61
N PHE A 105 1.20 -22.50 6.19
CA PHE A 105 1.81 -21.28 6.72
C PHE A 105 2.32 -20.33 5.66
N PHE A 106 2.20 -20.67 4.38
CA PHE A 106 2.84 -19.90 3.33
C PHE A 106 1.91 -19.70 2.15
N GLU A 107 1.81 -18.47 1.69
CA GLU A 107 1.02 -18.07 0.52
C GLU A 107 1.88 -17.28 -0.46
N VAL A 108 1.66 -17.51 -1.74
CA VAL A 108 2.11 -16.60 -2.78
C VAL A 108 0.89 -15.89 -3.36
N TYR A 109 1.03 -14.64 -3.74
CA TYR A 109 -0.08 -13.91 -4.33
C TYR A 109 0.35 -13.03 -5.48
N ALA A 110 -0.62 -12.72 -6.33
CA ALA A 110 -0.51 -11.74 -7.38
C ALA A 110 -1.64 -10.71 -7.24
N LYS A 111 -1.32 -9.46 -7.49
CA LYS A 111 -2.21 -8.31 -7.37
C LYS A 111 -2.22 -7.55 -8.69
N ALA A 112 -3.38 -7.12 -9.16
CA ALA A 112 -3.50 -6.25 -10.32
C ALA A 112 -4.70 -5.32 -10.19
N GLY A 113 -4.54 -4.08 -10.65
CA GLY A 113 -5.60 -3.09 -10.51
C GLY A 113 -5.28 -1.75 -11.14
N ILE A 114 -5.99 -0.74 -10.68
CA ILE A 114 -5.82 0.66 -11.07
C ILE A 114 -5.35 1.47 -9.87
N ALA A 115 -4.49 2.44 -10.13
CA ALA A 115 -3.98 3.40 -9.16
C ALA A 115 -4.35 4.81 -9.63
N SER A 116 -4.92 5.61 -8.73
CA SER A 116 -5.06 7.06 -8.92
C SER A 116 -3.93 7.74 -8.15
N ALA A 117 -2.91 8.16 -8.87
CA ALA A 117 -1.76 8.84 -8.28
C ALA A 117 -1.96 10.35 -8.28
N LYS A 118 -1.62 10.99 -7.15
CA LYS A 118 -1.52 12.44 -7.01
C LYS A 118 -0.07 12.80 -6.74
N ILE A 119 0.49 13.65 -7.59
CA ILE A 119 1.84 14.19 -7.42
C ILE A 119 1.72 15.69 -7.25
N GLU A 120 2.08 16.23 -6.09
CA GLU A 120 2.17 17.65 -5.84
C GLU A 120 3.62 18.12 -6.00
N LEU A 121 3.88 18.92 -7.03
CA LEU A 121 5.15 19.61 -7.20
C LEU A 121 5.03 21.01 -6.61
N LYS A 122 5.81 21.29 -5.60
CA LYS A 122 5.96 22.64 -5.02
C LYS A 122 7.23 23.28 -5.57
N ASP A 123 7.12 24.05 -6.64
CA ASP A 123 8.15 24.98 -7.09
C ASP A 123 7.76 26.41 -6.64
N SER A 124 8.74 27.29 -6.51
CA SER A 124 8.64 28.66 -5.97
C SER A 124 7.58 29.53 -6.67
N GLY A 125 6.29 29.16 -6.59
CA GLY A 125 5.16 29.97 -7.05
C GLY A 125 4.13 29.29 -7.93
N ASP A 126 4.35 28.09 -8.41
CA ASP A 126 3.38 27.37 -9.25
C ASP A 126 3.10 25.95 -8.69
N ARG A 127 1.82 25.61 -8.56
CA ARG A 127 1.37 24.26 -8.22
C ARG A 127 0.97 23.55 -9.51
N GLN A 128 1.58 22.44 -9.79
CA GLN A 128 1.14 21.56 -10.86
C GLN A 128 0.64 20.25 -10.24
N ASP A 129 -0.66 20.02 -10.34
CA ASP A 129 -1.29 18.76 -9.94
C ASP A 129 -1.37 17.87 -11.19
N PHE A 130 -0.79 16.68 -11.09
CA PHE A 130 -0.92 15.66 -12.11
C PHE A 130 -1.82 14.56 -11.56
N ASP A 131 -3.05 14.48 -12.07
CA ASP A 131 -3.95 13.37 -11.85
C ASP A 131 -3.81 12.38 -13.01
N GLY A 132 -3.57 11.11 -12.71
CA GLY A 132 -3.52 10.03 -13.68
C GLY A 132 -4.14 8.77 -13.10
N GLU A 133 -4.94 8.06 -13.91
CA GLU A 133 -5.33 6.69 -13.62
C GLU A 133 -4.39 5.78 -14.41
N ASP A 134 -3.59 5.00 -13.68
CA ASP A 134 -2.59 4.13 -14.26
C ASP A 134 -2.81 2.69 -13.77
N GLY A 135 -2.47 1.71 -14.60
CA GLY A 135 -2.47 0.32 -14.21
C GLY A 135 -1.34 0.03 -13.22
N PHE A 136 -1.56 -0.88 -12.30
CA PHE A 136 -0.49 -1.43 -11.50
C PHE A 136 -0.66 -2.93 -11.29
N GLY A 137 0.44 -3.59 -10.99
CA GLY A 137 0.46 -5.01 -10.67
C GLY A 137 1.58 -5.33 -9.72
N GLY A 138 1.48 -6.49 -9.08
CA GLY A 138 2.50 -6.93 -8.14
C GLY A 138 2.40 -8.41 -7.83
N ILE A 139 3.43 -8.88 -7.18
CA ILE A 139 3.53 -10.24 -6.64
C ILE A 139 4.04 -10.16 -5.22
N GLY A 140 3.62 -11.09 -4.38
CA GLY A 140 4.06 -11.13 -3.01
C GLY A 140 4.01 -12.52 -2.43
N VAL A 141 4.52 -12.60 -1.22
CA VAL A 141 4.49 -13.78 -0.37
C VAL A 141 3.96 -13.37 0.99
N ALA A 142 3.18 -14.23 1.62
CA ALA A 142 2.72 -14.06 2.99
C ALA A 142 3.08 -15.29 3.81
N PHE A 143 3.37 -15.06 5.06
CA PHE A 143 3.65 -16.09 6.04
C PHE A 143 2.71 -15.91 7.23
N ASP A 144 1.87 -16.90 7.46
CA ASP A 144 0.94 -16.97 8.56
C ASP A 144 1.70 -17.32 9.85
N ILE A 145 1.70 -16.39 10.80
CA ILE A 145 2.34 -16.56 12.11
C ILE A 145 1.33 -17.06 13.13
N LEU A 146 0.12 -16.52 13.05
CA LEU A 146 -1.02 -16.84 13.89
C LEU A 146 -2.25 -16.81 12.99
N ASP A 147 -3.19 -17.68 13.15
CA ASP A 147 -4.41 -17.83 12.32
C ASP A 147 -5.09 -16.52 11.85
N THR A 148 -4.67 -15.39 12.40
CA THR A 148 -5.20 -14.04 12.13
C THR A 148 -4.13 -13.01 11.82
N ILE A 149 -2.84 -13.38 11.77
CA ILE A 149 -1.73 -12.43 11.58
C ILE A 149 -0.73 -12.99 10.59
N ASP A 150 -0.57 -12.29 9.47
CA ASP A 150 0.43 -12.59 8.46
C ASP A 150 1.51 -11.52 8.40
N ILE A 151 2.73 -11.96 8.15
CA ILE A 151 3.79 -11.08 7.65
C ILE A 151 3.86 -11.27 6.14
N TYR A 152 3.90 -10.17 5.41
CA TYR A 152 4.02 -10.23 3.96
C TYR A 152 5.23 -9.46 3.45
N ALA A 153 5.69 -9.85 2.26
CA ALA A 153 6.61 -9.09 1.44
C ALA A 153 6.07 -9.05 0.02
N GLU A 154 6.10 -7.87 -0.61
CA GLU A 154 5.59 -7.70 -1.96
C GLU A 154 6.44 -6.78 -2.82
N TYR A 155 6.34 -7.00 -4.11
CA TYR A 155 6.87 -6.16 -5.16
C TYR A 155 5.71 -5.63 -5.98
N LEU A 156 5.64 -4.30 -6.14
CA LEU A 156 4.63 -3.61 -6.94
C LEU A 156 5.30 -2.85 -8.07
N ALA A 157 4.68 -2.87 -9.24
CA ALA A 157 5.05 -2.07 -10.40
C ALA A 157 3.85 -1.26 -10.84
N PHE A 158 4.03 0.05 -10.94
CA PHE A 158 3.03 1.00 -11.40
C PHE A 158 3.38 1.43 -12.83
N ASP A 159 2.43 1.28 -13.76
CA ASP A 159 2.59 1.71 -15.16
C ASP A 159 2.31 3.22 -15.28
N THR A 160 2.92 3.98 -14.38
CA THR A 160 2.87 5.43 -14.39
C THR A 160 3.90 5.97 -15.40
N LYS A 161 3.78 7.22 -15.79
CA LYS A 161 4.79 7.89 -16.63
C LYS A 161 6.22 7.81 -16.07
N LEU A 162 6.36 7.49 -14.77
CA LEU A 162 7.62 7.38 -14.05
C LEU A 162 8.08 5.92 -13.85
N ASN A 163 7.30 4.91 -14.32
CA ASN A 163 7.62 3.48 -14.12
C ASN A 163 8.10 3.18 -12.68
N SER A 164 7.30 3.53 -11.70
CA SER A 164 7.67 3.38 -10.29
C SER A 164 7.58 1.92 -9.86
N LYS A 165 8.59 1.45 -9.16
CA LYS A 165 8.65 0.12 -8.56
C LYS A 165 8.76 0.26 -7.06
N MET A 166 8.03 -0.58 -6.32
CA MET A 166 8.03 -0.57 -4.87
C MET A 166 8.29 -1.97 -4.33
N TYR A 167 9.11 -2.04 -3.29
CA TYR A 167 9.33 -3.25 -2.51
C TYR A 167 8.87 -2.99 -1.09
N GLY A 168 7.99 -3.82 -0.58
CA GLY A 168 7.41 -3.62 0.74
C GLY A 168 7.43 -4.86 1.61
N VAL A 169 7.41 -4.60 2.90
CA VAL A 169 7.16 -5.61 3.93
C VAL A 169 6.13 -5.07 4.90
N GLY A 170 5.29 -5.92 5.44
CA GLY A 170 4.24 -5.47 6.34
C GLY A 170 3.55 -6.61 7.08
N VAL A 171 2.45 -6.24 7.73
CA VAL A 171 1.59 -7.14 8.49
C VAL A 171 0.17 -7.02 7.96
N ARG A 172 -0.50 -8.17 7.81
CA ARG A 172 -1.92 -8.31 7.49
C ARG A 172 -2.64 -8.93 8.69
N LEU A 173 -3.82 -8.42 8.99
CA LEU A 173 -4.72 -8.94 10.02
C LEU A 173 -6.00 -9.41 9.34
N ASP A 174 -6.33 -10.68 9.49
CA ASP A 174 -7.52 -11.33 8.94
C ASP A 174 -8.60 -11.46 10.02
N PHE A 175 -9.89 -11.31 9.64
CA PHE A 175 -11.04 -11.26 10.56
C PHE A 175 -12.08 -12.29 10.17
#